data_67e078d25bddbcb2fd653ff9c4a37835
#
_entry.id   67e078d25bddbcb2fd653ff9c4a37835
#
_cell.length_a   1.000
_cell.length_b   1.000
_cell.length_c   1.000
_cell.angle_alpha   90.00
_cell.angle_beta   90.00
_cell.angle_gamma   90.00
#
_symmetry.space_group_name_H-M   'P 1'
#
loop_
_entity.id
_entity.type
_entity.pdbx_description
1 polymer ?
#
loop_
_entity_poly.entity_id
_entity_poly.type
_entity_poly.pdbx_seq_one_letter_code
_entity_poly.pdbx_strand_id
1 'polypeptide(L)'
;MARLPIYHRVLLGWADAGRQTVSSEELAGACGVSPAKLRKDLSYLGSYGTRGVGYDVRFLAYQISRELGLTEPRGVVIVGAGNLGQALVAYRGFASRGFAIVGLLDIHPDTVGQRFGAPETPITVGPMSDLEPIVADGRAQIGVIATPAEAAQQVCDRMVAAGLRSVLNFAPAVLHVPEGVEVRKVDLAVELQILAFHEQRRAEEHHQTMEHASLGKAINA
;
A
#
# COMPACT_ATOMS: atom_id res chain seq x y z
N MET A 1 5.13 2.15 13.40
CA MET A 1 5.39 2.65 12.01
C MET A 1 4.29 2.23 11.01
N ALA A 2 3.80 0.99 11.00
CA ALA A 2 2.84 0.51 9.95
C ALA A 2 1.50 1.29 9.83
N ARG A 3 1.10 2.08 10.82
CA ARG A 3 -0.16 2.85 10.82
C ARG A 3 -0.01 4.30 10.38
N LEU A 4 1.20 4.86 10.31
CA LEU A 4 1.43 6.25 9.90
C LEU A 4 0.83 6.57 8.52
N PRO A 5 0.90 5.68 7.52
CA PRO A 5 0.25 5.93 6.23
C PRO A 5 -1.27 6.07 6.32
N ILE A 6 -1.92 5.39 7.29
CA ILE A 6 -3.38 5.50 7.50
C ILE A 6 -3.70 6.88 8.09
N TYR A 7 -2.95 7.31 9.12
CA TYR A 7 -3.11 8.63 9.73
C TYR A 7 -2.87 9.75 8.71
N HIS A 8 -1.80 9.64 7.92
CA HIS A 8 -1.46 10.57 6.87
C HIS A 8 -2.59 10.75 5.86
N ARG A 9 -3.15 9.64 5.36
CA ARG A 9 -4.26 9.66 4.40
C ARG A 9 -5.50 10.39 4.93
N VAL A 10 -5.88 10.13 6.19
CA VAL A 10 -7.03 10.78 6.83
C VAL A 10 -6.78 12.29 6.99
N LEU A 11 -5.58 12.64 7.46
CA LEU A 11 -5.19 14.04 7.65
C LEU A 11 -5.15 14.82 6.33
N LEU A 12 -4.65 14.25 5.24
CA LEU A 12 -4.67 14.89 3.93
C LEU A 12 -6.10 15.16 3.46
N GLY A 13 -7.01 14.18 3.56
CA GLY A 13 -8.40 14.39 3.21
C GLY A 13 -9.09 15.49 4.04
N TRP A 14 -8.72 15.61 5.33
CA TRP A 14 -9.24 16.69 6.16
C TRP A 14 -8.58 18.05 5.88
N ALA A 15 -7.31 18.08 5.51
CA ALA A 15 -6.64 19.30 5.08
C ALA A 15 -7.26 19.86 3.78
N ASP A 16 -7.59 18.98 2.83
CA ASP A 16 -8.28 19.33 1.57
C ASP A 16 -9.71 19.83 1.83
N ALA A 17 -10.41 19.29 2.84
CA ALA A 17 -11.69 19.75 3.33
C ALA A 17 -11.61 21.06 4.16
N GLY A 18 -10.43 21.65 4.32
CA GLY A 18 -10.23 22.90 5.06
C GLY A 18 -10.23 22.78 6.58
N ARG A 19 -10.18 21.56 7.13
CA ARG A 19 -10.14 21.33 8.57
C ARG A 19 -8.79 21.75 9.15
N GLN A 20 -8.83 22.59 10.19
CA GLN A 20 -7.60 23.14 10.78
C GLN A 20 -7.08 22.30 11.96
N THR A 21 -7.97 21.85 12.83
CA THR A 21 -7.60 21.11 14.06
C THR A 21 -8.38 19.81 14.19
N VAL A 22 -7.79 18.86 14.91
CA VAL A 22 -8.40 17.55 15.19
C VAL A 22 -7.96 17.04 16.57
N SER A 23 -8.89 16.45 17.32
CA SER A 23 -8.58 15.75 18.56
C SER A 23 -7.98 14.36 18.31
N SER A 24 -7.32 13.79 19.32
CA SER A 24 -6.84 12.40 19.24
C SER A 24 -7.98 11.38 19.14
N GLU A 25 -9.13 11.70 19.72
CA GLU A 25 -10.35 10.88 19.68
C GLU A 25 -10.92 10.80 18.26
N GLU A 26 -11.06 11.94 17.59
CA GLU A 26 -11.58 12.02 16.24
C GLU A 26 -10.64 11.35 15.22
N LEU A 27 -9.33 11.64 15.30
CA LEU A 27 -8.36 11.04 14.39
C LEU A 27 -8.27 9.52 14.59
N ALA A 28 -8.29 9.06 15.84
CA ALA A 28 -8.27 7.64 16.16
C ALA A 28 -9.52 6.92 15.65
N GLY A 29 -10.72 7.54 15.85
CA GLY A 29 -11.98 7.01 15.34
C GLY A 29 -11.97 6.86 13.81
N ALA A 30 -11.54 7.89 13.09
CA ALA A 30 -11.43 7.86 11.64
C ALA A 30 -10.42 6.83 11.11
N CYS A 31 -9.42 6.46 11.92
CA CYS A 31 -8.39 5.49 11.56
C CYS A 31 -8.66 4.06 12.11
N GLY A 32 -9.76 3.84 12.81
CA GLY A 32 -10.11 2.54 13.38
C GLY A 32 -9.16 2.07 14.49
N VAL A 33 -8.60 3.00 15.28
CA VAL A 33 -7.69 2.70 16.40
C VAL A 33 -8.17 3.36 17.70
N SER A 34 -7.62 2.93 18.84
CA SER A 34 -7.90 3.64 20.10
C SER A 34 -7.08 4.94 20.21
N PRO A 35 -7.61 5.99 20.90
CA PRO A 35 -6.89 7.24 21.12
C PRO A 35 -5.56 7.05 21.84
N ALA A 36 -5.48 6.10 22.78
CA ALA A 36 -4.23 5.77 23.48
C ALA A 36 -3.16 5.23 22.53
N LYS A 37 -3.57 4.36 21.59
CA LYS A 37 -2.69 3.79 20.57
C LYS A 37 -2.21 4.86 19.59
N LEU A 38 -3.10 5.74 19.13
CA LEU A 38 -2.74 6.89 18.30
C LEU A 38 -1.71 7.79 18.99
N ARG A 39 -1.98 8.21 20.22
CA ARG A 39 -1.05 9.06 20.99
C ARG A 39 0.32 8.40 21.17
N LYS A 40 0.35 7.10 21.45
CA LYS A 40 1.60 6.33 21.54
C LYS A 40 2.34 6.31 20.20
N ASP A 41 1.66 6.07 19.08
CA ASP A 41 2.28 6.06 17.76
C ASP A 41 2.87 7.45 17.40
N LEU A 42 2.11 8.52 17.67
CA LEU A 42 2.56 9.88 17.38
C LEU A 42 3.68 10.35 18.33
N SER A 43 3.75 9.87 19.55
CA SER A 43 4.81 10.24 20.50
C SER A 43 6.21 9.80 20.05
N TYR A 44 6.32 8.78 19.20
CA TYR A 44 7.60 8.39 18.58
C TYR A 44 8.10 9.39 17.54
N LEU A 45 7.22 10.22 17.00
CA LEU A 45 7.57 11.26 16.01
C LEU A 45 7.94 12.58 16.70
N GLY A 46 7.44 12.80 17.91
CA GLY A 46 7.59 14.04 18.67
C GLY A 46 6.30 14.45 19.39
N SER A 47 6.34 15.62 20.01
CA SER A 47 5.19 16.18 20.74
C SER A 47 4.46 17.21 19.87
N TYR A 48 3.45 16.78 19.12
CA TYR A 48 2.75 17.62 18.13
C TYR A 48 1.36 18.09 18.57
N GLY A 49 0.83 17.55 19.65
CA GLY A 49 -0.49 17.92 20.18
C GLY A 49 -0.41 18.95 21.30
N THR A 50 -1.33 19.89 21.29
CA THR A 50 -1.55 20.81 22.41
C THR A 50 -2.68 20.30 23.30
N ARG A 51 -2.43 20.20 24.60
CA ARG A 51 -3.43 19.70 25.56
C ARG A 51 -4.69 20.58 25.53
N GLY A 52 -5.85 19.97 25.33
CA GLY A 52 -7.14 20.66 25.24
C GLY A 52 -7.46 21.25 23.86
N VAL A 53 -6.49 21.30 22.92
CA VAL A 53 -6.68 21.83 21.56
C VAL A 53 -6.65 20.72 20.51
N GLY A 54 -5.79 19.72 20.68
CA GLY A 54 -5.57 18.65 19.71
C GLY A 54 -4.35 18.90 18.82
N TYR A 55 -4.44 18.48 17.57
CA TYR A 55 -3.37 18.58 16.57
C TYR A 55 -3.79 19.54 15.46
N ASP A 56 -2.86 20.38 14.99
CA ASP A 56 -3.00 21.05 13.71
C ASP A 56 -2.91 20.01 12.57
N VAL A 57 -3.92 20.00 11.72
CA VAL A 57 -4.10 18.96 10.67
C VAL A 57 -2.98 19.01 9.65
N ARG A 58 -2.67 20.20 9.13
CA ARG A 58 -1.63 20.39 8.10
C ARG A 58 -0.23 20.15 8.65
N PHE A 59 0.02 20.64 9.84
CA PHE A 59 1.32 20.45 10.50
C PHE A 59 1.57 18.97 10.80
N LEU A 60 0.59 18.25 11.37
CA LEU A 60 0.75 16.83 11.66
C LEU A 60 0.88 16.00 10.38
N ALA A 61 0.12 16.31 9.32
CA ALA A 61 0.26 15.67 8.01
C ALA A 61 1.68 15.85 7.46
N TYR A 62 2.23 17.06 7.53
CA TYR A 62 3.59 17.34 7.09
C TYR A 62 4.65 16.59 7.90
N GLN A 63 4.51 16.52 9.22
CA GLN A 63 5.45 15.77 10.06
C GLN A 63 5.43 14.27 9.75
N ILE A 64 4.23 13.71 9.52
CA ILE A 64 4.12 12.31 9.11
C ILE A 64 4.69 12.12 7.69
N SER A 65 4.48 13.04 6.76
CA SER A 65 5.10 12.98 5.42
C SER A 65 6.63 12.93 5.51
N ARG A 66 7.23 13.75 6.37
CA ARG A 66 8.69 13.74 6.59
C ARG A 66 9.17 12.38 7.09
N GLU A 67 8.49 11.83 8.07
CA GLU A 67 8.84 10.52 8.65
C GLU A 67 8.67 9.38 7.66
N LEU A 68 7.67 9.47 6.79
CA LEU A 68 7.45 8.51 5.71
C LEU A 68 8.40 8.73 4.51
N GLY A 69 9.21 9.80 4.52
CA GLY A 69 10.08 10.15 3.40
C GLY A 69 9.32 10.60 2.15
N LEU A 70 8.13 11.18 2.31
CA LEU A 70 7.21 11.60 1.24
C LEU A 70 7.21 13.13 1.03
N THR A 71 8.23 13.84 1.49
CA THR A 71 8.41 15.27 1.22
C THR A 71 8.80 15.55 -0.23
N GLU A 72 9.43 14.57 -0.86
CA GLU A 72 9.72 14.54 -2.30
C GLU A 72 9.08 13.30 -2.92
N PRO A 73 8.60 13.36 -4.19
CA PRO A 73 8.04 12.21 -4.85
C PRO A 73 9.03 11.05 -4.94
N ARG A 74 8.60 9.85 -4.54
CA ARG A 74 9.38 8.63 -4.67
C ARG A 74 9.12 7.99 -6.02
N GLY A 75 10.18 7.78 -6.80
CA GLY A 75 10.09 7.11 -8.09
C GLY A 75 9.85 5.61 -7.93
N VAL A 76 8.91 5.10 -8.69
CA VAL A 76 8.51 3.69 -8.72
C VAL A 76 8.69 3.15 -10.13
N VAL A 77 9.43 2.06 -10.27
CA VAL A 77 9.53 1.29 -11.51
C VAL A 77 8.70 0.01 -11.37
N ILE A 78 7.85 -0.26 -12.35
CA ILE A 78 6.99 -1.46 -12.40
C ILE A 78 7.57 -2.40 -13.46
N VAL A 79 7.75 -3.67 -13.11
CA VAL A 79 8.13 -4.74 -14.03
C VAL A 79 6.98 -5.71 -14.19
N GLY A 80 6.58 -5.92 -15.46
CA GLY A 80 5.40 -6.66 -15.87
C GLY A 80 4.29 -5.73 -16.37
N ALA A 81 4.13 -5.62 -17.68
CA ALA A 81 3.11 -4.79 -18.34
C ALA A 81 1.82 -5.57 -18.69
N GLY A 82 1.55 -6.65 -17.96
CA GLY A 82 0.26 -7.35 -17.98
C GLY A 82 -0.87 -6.53 -17.37
N ASN A 83 -2.06 -7.12 -17.24
CA ASN A 83 -3.27 -6.45 -16.73
C ASN A 83 -3.04 -5.69 -15.42
N LEU A 84 -2.31 -6.29 -14.47
CA LEU A 84 -2.04 -5.63 -13.19
C LEU A 84 -1.08 -4.45 -13.33
N GLY A 85 0.03 -4.61 -14.07
CA GLY A 85 0.98 -3.53 -14.30
C GLY A 85 0.34 -2.32 -14.97
N GLN A 86 -0.49 -2.56 -16.00
CA GLN A 86 -1.27 -1.52 -16.68
C GLN A 86 -2.24 -0.80 -15.72
N ALA A 87 -2.96 -1.57 -14.88
CA ALA A 87 -3.88 -1.01 -13.89
C ALA A 87 -3.14 -0.16 -12.85
N LEU A 88 -1.96 -0.58 -12.40
CA LEU A 88 -1.13 0.17 -11.46
C LEU A 88 -0.63 1.49 -12.06
N VAL A 89 -0.21 1.50 -13.33
CA VAL A 89 0.18 2.72 -14.04
C VAL A 89 -0.99 3.70 -14.17
N ALA A 90 -2.19 3.20 -14.43
CA ALA A 90 -3.40 4.02 -14.55
C ALA A 90 -3.92 4.53 -13.19
N TYR A 91 -3.43 4.01 -12.08
CA TYR A 91 -3.94 4.35 -10.75
C TYR A 91 -3.46 5.71 -10.28
N ARG A 92 -4.32 6.73 -10.36
CA ARG A 92 -4.03 8.12 -9.96
C ARG A 92 -3.71 8.30 -8.47
N GLY A 93 -4.09 7.34 -7.62
CA GLY A 93 -3.87 7.40 -6.19
C GLY A 93 -2.39 7.33 -5.75
N PHE A 94 -1.47 6.97 -6.63
CA PHE A 94 -0.04 7.00 -6.31
C PHE A 94 0.50 8.43 -6.25
N ALA A 95 0.21 9.24 -7.26
CA ALA A 95 0.68 10.63 -7.33
C ALA A 95 0.21 11.47 -6.13
N SER A 96 -1.06 11.32 -5.73
CA SER A 96 -1.60 12.04 -4.56
C SER A 96 -0.99 11.60 -3.22
N ARG A 97 -0.21 10.52 -3.21
CA ARG A 97 0.46 9.97 -2.02
C ARG A 97 1.99 10.08 -2.07
N GLY A 98 2.53 10.86 -3.00
CA GLY A 98 3.96 11.11 -3.11
C GLY A 98 4.73 10.01 -3.87
N PHE A 99 4.08 9.25 -4.76
CA PHE A 99 4.73 8.26 -5.62
C PHE A 99 4.59 8.63 -7.09
N ALA A 100 5.69 8.60 -7.84
CA ALA A 100 5.72 8.84 -9.27
C ALA A 100 6.10 7.54 -10.01
N ILE A 101 5.27 7.07 -10.92
CA ILE A 101 5.65 5.93 -11.77
C ILE A 101 6.62 6.47 -12.82
N VAL A 102 7.87 6.01 -12.78
CA VAL A 102 8.97 6.48 -13.64
C VAL A 102 9.34 5.49 -14.73
N GLY A 103 8.77 4.28 -14.71
CA GLY A 103 8.96 3.26 -15.72
C GLY A 103 7.97 2.12 -15.58
N LEU A 104 7.54 1.59 -16.71
CA LEU A 104 6.84 0.31 -16.85
C LEU A 104 7.67 -0.53 -17.81
N LEU A 105 8.17 -1.67 -17.35
CA LEU A 105 9.12 -2.49 -18.10
C LEU A 105 8.55 -3.89 -18.36
N ASP A 106 8.87 -4.46 -19.51
CA ASP A 106 8.50 -5.84 -19.86
C ASP A 106 9.60 -6.52 -20.66
N ILE A 107 9.56 -7.85 -20.71
CA ILE A 107 10.46 -8.66 -21.54
C ILE A 107 9.86 -8.99 -22.91
N HIS A 108 8.54 -8.88 -23.06
CA HIS A 108 7.84 -9.26 -24.28
C HIS A 108 7.96 -8.17 -25.34
N PRO A 109 8.54 -8.48 -26.54
CA PRO A 109 8.72 -7.49 -27.60
C PRO A 109 7.41 -6.85 -28.07
N ASP A 110 6.32 -7.62 -28.08
CA ASP A 110 5.00 -7.14 -28.51
C ASP A 110 4.38 -6.11 -27.54
N THR A 111 4.85 -6.10 -26.30
CA THR A 111 4.37 -5.17 -25.26
C THR A 111 5.25 -3.92 -25.18
N VAL A 112 6.54 -4.05 -25.45
CA VAL A 112 7.49 -2.94 -25.47
C VAL A 112 7.10 -1.92 -26.54
N GLY A 113 7.10 -0.64 -26.19
CA GLY A 113 6.66 0.46 -27.06
C GLY A 113 5.17 0.81 -26.94
N GLN A 114 4.33 -0.06 -26.38
CA GLN A 114 2.94 0.29 -26.09
C GLN A 114 2.83 1.36 -25.02
N ARG A 115 1.72 2.08 -24.97
CA ARG A 115 1.51 3.21 -24.03
C ARG A 115 0.30 2.94 -23.15
N PHE A 116 0.49 3.11 -21.83
CA PHE A 116 -0.55 2.91 -20.82
C PHE A 116 -0.60 4.07 -19.82
N GLY A 117 -1.68 4.17 -19.07
CA GLY A 117 -1.88 5.18 -18.04
C GLY A 117 -2.87 6.27 -18.46
N ALA A 118 -2.80 7.42 -17.79
CA ALA A 118 -3.68 8.53 -18.08
C ALA A 118 -3.34 9.15 -19.45
N PRO A 119 -4.34 9.59 -20.24
CA PRO A 119 -4.10 10.17 -21.56
C PRO A 119 -3.13 11.36 -21.53
N GLU A 120 -3.15 12.13 -20.43
CA GLU A 120 -2.32 13.34 -20.27
C GLU A 120 -0.85 13.01 -19.95
N THR A 121 -0.62 11.85 -19.32
CA THR A 121 0.72 11.40 -18.88
C THR A 121 0.89 9.91 -19.13
N PRO A 122 0.83 9.45 -20.40
CA PRO A 122 0.99 8.03 -20.68
C PRO A 122 2.43 7.59 -20.48
N ILE A 123 2.61 6.37 -19.98
CA ILE A 123 3.92 5.74 -19.85
C ILE A 123 4.09 4.75 -21.00
N THR A 124 5.22 4.85 -21.70
CA THR A 124 5.64 3.89 -22.73
C THR A 124 6.31 2.70 -22.04
N VAL A 125 5.93 1.50 -22.40
CA VAL A 125 6.58 0.28 -21.91
C VAL A 125 8.00 0.21 -22.48
N GLY A 126 8.97 0.20 -21.59
CA GLY A 126 10.39 0.02 -21.91
C GLY A 126 10.80 -1.47 -21.86
N PRO A 127 11.92 -1.82 -22.49
CA PRO A 127 12.54 -3.12 -22.32
C PRO A 127 13.17 -3.25 -20.94
N MET A 128 13.41 -4.48 -20.51
CA MET A 128 14.07 -4.75 -19.22
C MET A 128 15.50 -4.15 -19.10
N SER A 129 16.15 -3.81 -20.21
CA SER A 129 17.45 -3.13 -20.22
C SER A 129 17.41 -1.70 -19.69
N ASP A 130 16.23 -1.12 -19.56
CA ASP A 130 16.08 0.25 -19.04
C ASP A 130 16.07 0.29 -17.49
N LEU A 131 16.02 -0.87 -16.82
CA LEU A 131 15.95 -0.95 -15.37
C LEU A 131 17.20 -0.33 -14.71
N GLU A 132 18.38 -0.77 -15.12
CA GLU A 132 19.64 -0.31 -14.54
C GLU A 132 19.86 1.19 -14.75
N PRO A 133 19.67 1.76 -15.95
CA PRO A 133 19.72 3.21 -16.14
C PRO A 133 18.74 3.99 -15.26
N ILE A 134 17.47 3.56 -15.17
CA ILE A 134 16.45 4.23 -14.37
C ILE A 134 16.83 4.28 -12.88
N VAL A 135 17.43 3.20 -12.37
CA VAL A 135 17.86 3.11 -10.97
C VAL A 135 19.16 3.91 -10.76
N ALA A 136 20.13 3.79 -11.64
CA ALA A 136 21.41 4.49 -11.54
C ALA A 136 21.27 6.01 -11.59
N ASP A 137 20.33 6.53 -12.38
CA ASP A 137 19.97 7.96 -12.45
C ASP A 137 19.23 8.45 -11.20
N GLY A 138 18.97 7.57 -10.21
CA GLY A 138 18.22 7.90 -9.01
C GLY A 138 16.73 8.17 -9.24
N ARG A 139 16.21 7.84 -10.43
CA ARG A 139 14.81 8.07 -10.78
C ARG A 139 13.87 7.12 -10.05
N ALA A 140 14.28 5.87 -9.82
CA ALA A 140 13.49 4.87 -9.07
C ALA A 140 14.14 4.55 -7.73
N GLN A 141 13.35 4.55 -6.67
CA GLN A 141 13.72 4.10 -5.32
C GLN A 141 12.94 2.84 -4.89
N ILE A 142 11.84 2.52 -5.58
CA ILE A 142 10.96 1.39 -5.25
C ILE A 142 10.72 0.59 -6.52
N GLY A 143 10.91 -0.73 -6.43
CA GLY A 143 10.53 -1.68 -7.48
C GLY A 143 9.16 -2.28 -7.21
N VAL A 144 8.36 -2.48 -8.25
CA VAL A 144 7.09 -3.22 -8.19
C VAL A 144 7.18 -4.41 -9.14
N ILE A 145 6.94 -5.61 -8.62
CA ILE A 145 6.89 -6.84 -9.40
C ILE A 145 5.44 -7.19 -9.68
N ALA A 146 5.05 -7.15 -10.95
CA ALA A 146 3.71 -7.50 -11.45
C ALA A 146 3.79 -8.59 -12.53
N THR A 147 4.77 -9.51 -12.40
CA THR A 147 5.03 -10.63 -13.29
C THR A 147 4.39 -11.92 -12.79
N PRO A 148 4.29 -12.98 -13.62
CA PRO A 148 4.00 -14.33 -13.15
C PRO A 148 5.01 -14.83 -12.11
N ALA A 149 4.62 -15.85 -11.32
CA ALA A 149 5.42 -16.39 -10.22
C ALA A 149 6.81 -16.86 -10.66
N GLU A 150 6.88 -17.48 -11.82
CA GLU A 150 8.08 -18.09 -12.39
C GLU A 150 9.18 -17.06 -12.71
N ALA A 151 8.79 -15.84 -13.06
CA ALA A 151 9.71 -14.75 -13.39
C ALA A 151 10.07 -13.88 -12.18
N ALA A 152 9.29 -13.94 -11.09
CA ALA A 152 9.34 -12.97 -10.00
C ALA A 152 10.70 -12.92 -9.30
N GLN A 153 11.34 -14.08 -9.03
CA GLN A 153 12.64 -14.12 -8.37
C GLN A 153 13.71 -13.48 -9.24
N GLN A 154 13.78 -13.84 -10.52
CA GLN A 154 14.77 -13.28 -11.44
C GLN A 154 14.63 -11.76 -11.59
N VAL A 155 13.40 -11.25 -11.64
CA VAL A 155 13.13 -9.80 -11.67
C VAL A 155 13.58 -9.14 -10.37
N CYS A 156 13.29 -9.77 -9.22
CA CYS A 156 13.73 -9.28 -7.92
C CYS A 156 15.26 -9.19 -7.83
N ASP A 157 15.96 -10.26 -8.22
CA ASP A 157 17.43 -10.31 -8.20
C ASP A 157 18.03 -9.20 -9.06
N ARG A 158 17.45 -8.94 -10.22
CA ARG A 158 17.89 -7.87 -11.12
C ARG A 158 17.62 -6.48 -10.55
N MET A 159 16.46 -6.26 -9.91
CA MET A 159 16.16 -5.02 -9.19
C MET A 159 17.16 -4.75 -8.07
N VAL A 160 17.48 -5.79 -7.29
CA VAL A 160 18.45 -5.70 -6.18
C VAL A 160 19.87 -5.44 -6.70
N ALA A 161 20.27 -6.12 -7.77
CA ALA A 161 21.56 -5.89 -8.43
C ALA A 161 21.70 -4.48 -9.00
N ALA A 162 20.61 -3.90 -9.53
CA ALA A 162 20.55 -2.52 -9.99
C ALA A 162 20.64 -1.48 -8.83
N GLY A 163 20.45 -1.91 -7.57
CA GLY A 163 20.59 -1.05 -6.40
C GLY A 163 19.28 -0.79 -5.64
N LEU A 164 18.13 -1.31 -6.08
CA LEU A 164 16.88 -1.17 -5.33
C LEU A 164 16.93 -1.95 -4.01
N ARG A 165 16.41 -1.35 -2.96
CA ARG A 165 16.32 -1.93 -1.61
C ARG A 165 14.89 -2.07 -1.11
N SER A 166 13.90 -1.60 -1.87
CA SER A 166 12.47 -1.64 -1.51
C SER A 166 11.68 -2.21 -2.67
N VAL A 167 11.01 -3.34 -2.44
CA VAL A 167 10.27 -4.07 -3.47
C VAL A 167 8.85 -4.35 -2.99
N LEU A 168 7.86 -4.01 -3.81
CA LEU A 168 6.48 -4.41 -3.65
C LEU A 168 6.19 -5.58 -4.59
N ASN A 169 5.89 -6.75 -4.04
CA ASN A 169 5.68 -7.96 -4.81
C ASN A 169 4.19 -8.32 -4.90
N PHE A 170 3.64 -8.30 -6.11
CA PHE A 170 2.29 -8.80 -6.41
C PHE A 170 2.29 -10.21 -7.00
N ALA A 171 3.46 -10.76 -7.37
CA ALA A 171 3.53 -12.13 -7.84
C ALA A 171 3.19 -13.12 -6.71
N PRO A 172 2.47 -14.21 -7.01
CA PRO A 172 2.12 -15.24 -6.02
C PRO A 172 3.33 -16.13 -5.68
N ALA A 173 4.46 -15.52 -5.36
CA ALA A 173 5.73 -16.16 -5.02
C ALA A 173 6.33 -15.57 -3.75
N VAL A 174 7.07 -16.40 -3.01
CA VAL A 174 7.94 -15.95 -1.93
C VAL A 174 9.29 -15.61 -2.53
N LEU A 175 9.79 -14.41 -2.28
CA LEU A 175 11.06 -13.94 -2.81
C LEU A 175 12.16 -14.06 -1.75
N HIS A 176 13.32 -14.51 -2.17
CA HIS A 176 14.53 -14.56 -1.37
C HIS A 176 15.41 -13.36 -1.69
N VAL A 177 15.76 -12.58 -0.68
CA VAL A 177 16.54 -11.34 -0.86
C VAL A 177 17.68 -11.27 0.16
N PRO A 178 18.78 -10.57 -0.14
CA PRO A 178 19.86 -10.35 0.81
C PRO A 178 19.41 -9.42 1.95
N GLU A 179 20.18 -9.41 3.02
CA GLU A 179 19.99 -8.52 4.16
C GLU A 179 20.00 -7.05 3.69
N GLY A 180 19.10 -6.22 4.26
CA GLY A 180 18.95 -4.81 3.90
C GLY A 180 18.02 -4.55 2.71
N VAL A 181 17.42 -5.59 2.12
CA VAL A 181 16.34 -5.44 1.12
C VAL A 181 14.99 -5.73 1.78
N GLU A 182 14.09 -4.79 1.69
CA GLU A 182 12.71 -4.93 2.19
C GLU A 182 11.78 -5.36 1.06
N VAL A 183 11.10 -6.49 1.25
CA VAL A 183 10.07 -6.98 0.33
C VAL A 183 8.72 -6.98 1.02
N ARG A 184 7.74 -6.30 0.42
CA ARG A 184 6.34 -6.33 0.86
C ARG A 184 5.52 -7.11 -0.15
N LYS A 185 4.96 -8.25 0.29
CA LYS A 185 4.04 -9.05 -0.54
C LYS A 185 2.62 -8.51 -0.43
N VAL A 186 1.95 -8.39 -1.57
CA VAL A 186 0.52 -8.10 -1.67
C VAL A 186 -0.13 -9.27 -2.41
N ASP A 187 -0.97 -10.03 -1.72
CA ASP A 187 -1.65 -11.20 -2.27
C ASP A 187 -3.16 -11.05 -2.06
N LEU A 188 -3.82 -10.57 -3.12
CA LEU A 188 -5.27 -10.32 -3.07
C LEU A 188 -6.09 -11.60 -2.89
N ALA A 189 -5.58 -12.74 -3.38
CA ALA A 189 -6.27 -14.02 -3.21
C ALA A 189 -6.23 -14.49 -1.75
N VAL A 190 -5.12 -14.26 -1.05
CA VAL A 190 -5.01 -14.56 0.40
C VAL A 190 -6.00 -13.70 1.20
N GLU A 191 -6.11 -12.41 0.89
CA GLU A 191 -7.08 -11.53 1.58
C GLU A 191 -8.53 -12.00 1.36
N LEU A 192 -8.88 -12.44 0.14
CA LEU A 192 -10.20 -13.02 -0.14
C LEU A 192 -10.42 -14.36 0.58
N GLN A 193 -9.40 -15.21 0.70
CA GLN A 193 -9.49 -16.46 1.45
C GLN A 193 -9.73 -16.22 2.94
N ILE A 194 -9.07 -15.20 3.52
CA ILE A 194 -9.31 -14.80 4.92
C ILE A 194 -10.77 -14.34 5.10
N LEU A 195 -11.30 -13.56 4.18
CA LEU A 195 -12.70 -13.14 4.23
C LEU A 195 -13.67 -14.34 4.09
N ALA A 196 -13.40 -15.26 3.18
CA ALA A 196 -14.21 -16.48 3.01
C ALA A 196 -14.21 -17.33 4.29
N PHE A 197 -13.09 -17.48 4.97
CA PHE A 197 -13.01 -18.17 6.25
C PHE A 197 -13.88 -17.48 7.32
N HIS A 198 -13.88 -16.17 7.41
CA HIS A 198 -14.72 -15.44 8.36
C HIS A 198 -16.22 -15.57 8.03
N GLU A 199 -16.58 -15.59 6.74
CA GLU A 199 -17.97 -15.83 6.32
C GLU A 199 -18.47 -17.24 6.72
N GLN A 200 -17.64 -18.25 6.46
CA GLN A 200 -17.99 -19.62 6.86
C GLN A 200 -18.21 -19.74 8.38
N ARG A 201 -17.32 -19.18 9.18
CA ARG A 201 -17.46 -19.21 10.63
C ARG A 201 -18.74 -18.52 11.12
N ARG A 202 -19.09 -17.38 10.55
CA ARG A 202 -20.35 -16.69 10.89
C ARG A 202 -21.58 -17.52 10.54
N ALA A 203 -21.56 -18.23 9.41
CA ALA A 203 -22.65 -19.12 9.02
C ALA A 203 -22.81 -20.30 9.99
N GLU A 204 -21.71 -20.89 10.43
CA GLU A 204 -21.69 -21.98 11.42
C GLU A 204 -22.24 -21.54 12.79
N GLU A 205 -21.78 -20.34 13.29
CA GLU A 205 -22.27 -19.79 14.54
C GLU A 205 -23.79 -19.48 14.50
N HIS A 206 -24.25 -18.96 13.37
CA HIS A 206 -25.67 -18.67 13.16
C HIS A 206 -26.51 -19.97 13.14
N HIS A 207 -26.03 -21.04 12.47
CA HIS A 207 -26.68 -22.32 12.40
C HIS A 207 -26.80 -22.97 13.80
N GLN A 208 -25.73 -23.00 14.57
CA GLN A 208 -25.70 -23.48 15.95
C GLN A 208 -26.66 -22.70 16.86
N THR A 209 -26.73 -21.37 16.69
CA THR A 209 -27.67 -20.54 17.47
C THR A 209 -29.12 -20.87 17.16
N MET A 210 -29.44 -21.10 15.88
CA MET A 210 -30.79 -21.49 15.45
C MET A 210 -31.17 -22.88 15.93
N GLU A 211 -30.27 -23.88 15.91
CA GLU A 211 -30.48 -25.20 16.45
C GLU A 211 -30.76 -25.18 17.95
N HIS A 212 -29.96 -24.44 18.73
CA HIS A 212 -30.19 -24.30 20.17
C HIS A 212 -31.50 -23.60 20.50
N ALA A 213 -31.89 -22.60 19.72
CA ALA A 213 -33.18 -21.92 19.88
C ALA A 213 -34.38 -22.83 19.55
N SER A 214 -34.24 -23.73 18.56
CA SER A 214 -35.28 -24.69 18.21
C SER A 214 -35.44 -25.80 19.25
N LEU A 215 -34.32 -26.32 19.77
CA LEU A 215 -34.30 -27.32 20.86
C LEU A 215 -34.90 -26.75 22.15
N GLY A 216 -34.59 -25.52 22.53
CA GLY A 216 -35.14 -24.86 23.72
C GLY A 216 -36.66 -24.63 23.65
N LYS A 217 -37.21 -24.42 22.44
CA LYS A 217 -38.66 -24.36 22.23
C LYS A 217 -39.36 -25.73 22.32
N ALA A 218 -38.70 -26.79 21.88
CA ALA A 218 -39.25 -28.16 21.94
C ALA A 218 -39.26 -28.75 23.36
N ILE A 219 -38.42 -28.29 24.28
CA ILE A 219 -38.36 -28.74 25.68
C ILE A 219 -39.42 -28.02 26.56
N ASN A 220 -39.87 -26.84 26.14
CA ASN A 220 -40.85 -26.03 26.90
C ASN A 220 -42.29 -26.11 26.35
N ALA A 221 -42.59 -27.01 25.43
CA ALA A 221 -43.91 -27.34 24.89
C ALA A 221 -44.37 -28.71 25.32
#